data_cd75f599384f63b4f4d2d35de5b8c5c3
#
_entry.id   cd75f599384f63b4f4d2d35de5b8c5c3
#
_cell.length_a   1.000
_cell.length_b   1.000
_cell.length_c   1.000
_cell.angle_alpha   90.00
_cell.angle_beta   90.00
_cell.angle_gamma   90.00
#
_symmetry.space_group_name_H-M   'P 1'
#
loop_
_entity.id
_entity.type
_entity.pdbx_description
1 polymer ?
#
loop_
_entity_poly.entity_id
_entity_poly.type
_entity_poly.pdbx_seq_one_letter_code
_entity_poly.pdbx_strand_id
1 'polypeptide(L)'
;MLVLFGTSSTEIWAPFADVNFPFTRVNAAPSAGGLAARWSLSRCAGNLTGLFRNRQGALGVASLDGYVLTPISTPDMDFIINTYTTPSDAVGFGYTMNGMSFYQISFQAAGVTWLYESGSNSWSQLRGWNMTRHVSHWGCAFDKKFIVSDYQTGQLYVLDANVFTDNGNPIEREITGTHAFAQSRNQTTIRRLRVDIEGGLGNISGQGQNPQISLTISRDGGHTWGASLLTSLGAMGGYLSRAEWRKLGMARDWVFKLRVTDPVKVVIISAIAEITELES
;
A
#
# COMPACT_ATOMS: atom_id res chain seq x y z
N MET A 1 -6.71 -8.58 29.76
CA MET A 1 -6.31 -9.65 28.84
C MET A 1 -4.82 -9.48 28.56
N LEU A 2 -4.04 -10.55 28.69
CA LEU A 2 -2.61 -10.59 28.35
C LEU A 2 -2.44 -11.51 27.14
N VAL A 3 -1.69 -11.06 26.14
CA VAL A 3 -1.37 -11.86 24.96
C VAL A 3 0.13 -12.13 24.94
N LEU A 4 0.51 -13.41 24.87
CA LEU A 4 1.89 -13.85 24.80
C LEU A 4 2.17 -14.40 23.40
N PHE A 5 3.10 -13.76 22.71
CA PHE A 5 3.52 -14.15 21.37
C PHE A 5 4.82 -14.97 21.45
N GLY A 6 4.72 -16.24 21.13
CA GLY A 6 5.88 -17.09 20.88
C GLY A 6 6.27 -17.09 19.40
N THR A 7 7.29 -17.81 19.04
CA THR A 7 7.79 -17.93 17.66
C THR A 7 6.90 -18.79 16.76
N SER A 8 6.10 -19.68 17.34
CA SER A 8 5.24 -20.64 16.66
C SER A 8 3.82 -20.70 17.18
N SER A 9 3.52 -20.02 18.29
CA SER A 9 2.19 -20.01 18.91
C SER A 9 1.90 -18.67 19.56
N THR A 10 0.61 -18.35 19.71
CA THR A 10 0.12 -17.20 20.46
C THR A 10 -0.79 -17.69 21.56
N GLU A 11 -0.57 -17.23 22.77
CA GLU A 11 -1.38 -17.58 23.93
C GLU A 11 -2.12 -16.36 24.47
N ILE A 12 -3.35 -16.59 24.90
CA ILE A 12 -4.19 -15.54 25.47
C ILE A 12 -4.53 -15.94 26.91
N TRP A 13 -4.30 -14.99 27.81
CA TRP A 13 -4.51 -15.14 29.24
C TRP A 13 -5.53 -14.13 29.74
N ALA A 14 -6.51 -14.58 30.48
CA ALA A 14 -7.52 -13.75 31.11
C ALA A 14 -7.22 -13.54 32.61
N PRO A 15 -7.63 -12.41 33.20
CA PRO A 15 -7.54 -12.23 34.64
C PRO A 15 -8.33 -13.34 35.38
N PHE A 16 -7.73 -13.89 36.41
CA PHE A 16 -8.31 -14.89 37.27
C PHE A 16 -8.03 -14.55 38.73
N ALA A 17 -9.01 -14.69 39.61
CA ALA A 17 -8.88 -14.36 41.01
C ALA A 17 -8.15 -15.50 41.79
N ASP A 18 -6.85 -15.63 41.59
CA ASP A 18 -5.97 -16.53 42.33
C ASP A 18 -4.87 -15.73 43.04
N VAL A 19 -4.61 -16.06 44.27
CA VAL A 19 -3.64 -15.37 45.13
C VAL A 19 -2.18 -15.56 44.64
N ASN A 20 -1.90 -16.71 44.04
CA ASN A 20 -0.55 -17.08 43.61
C ASN A 20 -0.25 -16.63 42.17
N PHE A 21 -1.24 -16.70 41.29
CA PHE A 21 -1.06 -16.30 39.88
C PHE A 21 -2.38 -15.73 39.32
N PRO A 22 -2.46 -14.41 39.09
CA PRO A 22 -3.72 -13.72 38.76
C PRO A 22 -4.19 -13.87 37.32
N PHE A 23 -3.70 -14.85 36.58
CA PHE A 23 -4.08 -15.10 35.20
C PHE A 23 -4.34 -16.58 34.94
N THR A 24 -5.29 -16.88 34.07
CA THR A 24 -5.53 -18.22 33.55
C THR A 24 -5.50 -18.23 32.05
N ARG A 25 -4.95 -19.29 31.47
CA ARG A 25 -4.90 -19.45 30.01
C ARG A 25 -6.29 -19.70 29.46
N VAL A 26 -6.65 -18.97 28.40
CA VAL A 26 -7.91 -19.21 27.68
C VAL A 26 -7.71 -20.38 26.71
N ASN A 27 -8.11 -21.58 27.15
CA ASN A 27 -7.86 -22.83 26.42
C ASN A 27 -8.60 -22.95 25.08
N ALA A 28 -9.65 -22.15 24.85
CA ALA A 28 -10.42 -22.15 23.60
C ALA A 28 -9.74 -21.42 22.43
N ALA A 29 -8.57 -20.82 22.66
CA ALA A 29 -7.92 -19.95 21.68
C ALA A 29 -6.41 -20.22 21.53
N PRO A 30 -5.97 -21.44 21.15
CA PRO A 30 -4.62 -21.58 20.64
C PRO A 30 -4.61 -21.02 19.24
N SER A 31 -4.20 -19.75 19.08
CA SER A 31 -3.92 -19.24 17.75
C SER A 31 -2.77 -20.04 17.14
N ALA A 32 -3.02 -20.60 15.97
CA ALA A 32 -2.10 -21.50 15.27
C ALA A 32 -1.00 -20.73 14.55
N GLY A 33 -0.42 -19.70 15.17
CA GLY A 33 0.65 -18.91 14.60
C GLY A 33 1.43 -18.17 15.67
N GLY A 34 2.72 -17.97 15.42
CA GLY A 34 3.64 -17.20 16.28
C GLY A 34 4.11 -15.93 15.60
N LEU A 35 4.57 -14.98 16.39
CA LEU A 35 5.11 -13.71 15.91
C LEU A 35 6.50 -13.93 15.31
N ALA A 36 6.65 -13.67 14.01
CA ALA A 36 7.90 -13.90 13.28
C ALA A 36 8.90 -12.74 13.45
N ALA A 37 8.37 -11.51 13.64
CA ALA A 37 9.19 -10.32 13.85
C ALA A 37 8.63 -9.52 15.03
N ARG A 38 9.36 -9.44 16.13
CA ARG A 38 8.90 -8.81 17.37
C ARG A 38 8.56 -7.33 17.22
N TRP A 39 9.30 -6.63 16.36
CA TRP A 39 9.14 -5.20 16.13
C TRP A 39 8.08 -4.85 15.09
N SER A 40 7.48 -5.85 14.44
CA SER A 40 6.36 -5.64 13.53
C SER A 40 5.04 -5.45 14.26
N LEU A 41 4.95 -5.84 15.54
CA LEU A 41 3.69 -5.82 16.27
C LEU A 41 3.26 -4.39 16.62
N SER A 42 2.10 -3.98 16.12
CA SER A 42 1.49 -2.68 16.41
C SER A 42 -0.04 -2.77 16.36
N ARG A 43 -0.73 -1.70 16.77
CA ARG A 43 -2.18 -1.61 16.66
C ARG A 43 -2.59 -0.97 15.34
N CYS A 44 -3.53 -1.62 14.65
CA CYS A 44 -4.20 -1.06 13.47
C CYS A 44 -5.70 -1.30 13.61
N ALA A 45 -6.52 -0.29 13.42
CA ALA A 45 -7.99 -0.37 13.58
C ALA A 45 -8.44 -1.05 14.89
N GLY A 46 -7.71 -0.83 15.99
CA GLY A 46 -7.99 -1.41 17.30
C GLY A 46 -7.36 -2.79 17.54
N ASN A 47 -6.99 -3.53 16.52
CA ASN A 47 -6.46 -4.89 16.61
C ASN A 47 -4.92 -4.91 16.60
N LEU A 48 -4.32 -5.95 17.20
CA LEU A 48 -2.89 -6.20 17.14
C LEU A 48 -2.53 -6.81 15.78
N THR A 49 -1.71 -6.12 15.03
CA THR A 49 -1.29 -6.50 13.68
C THR A 49 0.22 -6.67 13.63
N GLY A 50 0.71 -7.65 12.88
CA GLY A 50 2.13 -7.94 12.77
C GLY A 50 2.46 -9.02 11.76
N LEU A 51 3.74 -9.35 11.64
CA LEU A 51 4.23 -10.45 10.82
C LEU A 51 4.18 -11.75 11.62
N PHE A 52 3.37 -12.67 11.19
CA PHE A 52 3.18 -13.97 11.84
C PHE A 52 3.71 -15.12 11.00
N ARG A 53 3.97 -16.22 11.69
CA ARG A 53 4.35 -17.50 11.07
C ARG A 53 3.26 -18.52 11.39
N ASN A 54 2.74 -19.17 10.37
CA ASN A 54 1.79 -20.26 10.55
C ASN A 54 2.48 -21.55 11.02
N ARG A 55 1.70 -22.61 11.28
CA ARG A 55 2.24 -23.93 11.73
C ARG A 55 3.17 -24.58 10.71
N GLN A 56 3.01 -24.31 9.43
CA GLN A 56 3.83 -24.81 8.34
C GLN A 56 5.13 -24.01 8.13
N GLY A 57 5.29 -22.90 8.87
CA GLY A 57 6.45 -22.04 8.79
C GLY A 57 6.32 -20.88 7.80
N ALA A 58 5.24 -20.82 7.02
CA ALA A 58 5.00 -19.74 6.08
C ALA A 58 4.67 -18.42 6.81
N LEU A 59 5.18 -17.33 6.26
CA LEU A 59 5.03 -15.97 6.80
C LEU A 59 3.88 -15.25 6.10
N GLY A 60 3.15 -14.45 6.87
CA GLY A 60 2.12 -13.55 6.39
C GLY A 60 1.83 -12.47 7.42
N VAL A 61 1.25 -11.37 6.98
CA VAL A 61 0.77 -10.33 7.90
C VAL A 61 -0.64 -10.68 8.35
N ALA A 62 -0.84 -10.69 9.66
CA ALA A 62 -2.14 -11.01 10.23
C ALA A 62 -2.52 -10.01 11.32
N SER A 63 -3.81 -9.93 11.58
CA SER A 63 -4.41 -9.14 12.64
C SER A 63 -5.06 -10.06 13.66
N LEU A 64 -4.81 -9.81 14.94
CA LEU A 64 -5.45 -10.53 16.04
C LEU A 64 -6.79 -9.84 16.37
N ASP A 65 -7.88 -10.43 15.90
CA ASP A 65 -9.24 -10.01 16.22
C ASP A 65 -9.82 -10.89 17.31
N GLY A 66 -9.99 -10.31 18.50
CA GLY A 66 -10.38 -11.06 19.70
C GLY A 66 -9.36 -12.15 20.02
N TYR A 67 -9.68 -13.40 19.66
CA TYR A 67 -8.87 -14.58 19.93
C TYR A 67 -8.31 -15.25 18.66
N VAL A 68 -8.61 -14.70 17.48
CA VAL A 68 -8.30 -15.33 16.20
C VAL A 68 -7.29 -14.47 15.42
N LEU A 69 -6.24 -15.12 14.90
CA LEU A 69 -5.35 -14.50 13.94
C LEU A 69 -5.99 -14.60 12.55
N THR A 70 -6.34 -13.45 12.00
CA THR A 70 -6.91 -13.34 10.65
C THR A 70 -5.85 -12.81 9.70
N PRO A 71 -5.48 -13.53 8.64
CA PRO A 71 -4.57 -13.03 7.61
C PRO A 71 -5.15 -11.79 6.94
N ILE A 72 -4.32 -10.76 6.76
CA ILE A 72 -4.65 -9.54 6.03
C ILE A 72 -3.75 -9.33 4.81
N SER A 73 -2.62 -10.05 4.73
CA SER A 73 -1.79 -10.10 3.52
C SER A 73 -2.45 -10.93 2.42
N THR A 74 -2.18 -10.56 1.17
CA THR A 74 -2.62 -11.34 0.01
C THR A 74 -1.66 -12.50 -0.25
N PRO A 75 -2.11 -13.58 -0.94
CA PRO A 75 -1.24 -14.69 -1.31
C PRO A 75 0.03 -14.27 -2.06
N ASP A 76 -0.07 -13.26 -2.93
CA ASP A 76 1.07 -12.70 -3.67
C ASP A 76 2.07 -12.03 -2.74
N MET A 77 1.58 -11.27 -1.74
CA MET A 77 2.43 -10.69 -0.70
C MET A 77 3.11 -11.76 0.14
N ASP A 78 2.36 -12.77 0.56
CA ASP A 78 2.91 -13.88 1.35
C ASP A 78 4.03 -14.57 0.58
N PHE A 79 3.82 -14.83 -0.74
CA PHE A 79 4.85 -15.37 -1.60
C PHE A 79 6.10 -14.48 -1.61
N ILE A 80 5.96 -13.17 -1.82
CA ILE A 80 7.08 -12.22 -1.82
C ILE A 80 7.78 -12.17 -0.46
N ILE A 81 7.04 -12.07 0.64
CA ILE A 81 7.61 -12.01 2.01
C ILE A 81 8.42 -13.26 2.33
N ASN A 82 7.96 -14.44 1.88
CA ASN A 82 8.68 -15.70 2.08
C ASN A 82 9.97 -15.82 1.25
N THR A 83 10.21 -14.94 0.26
CA THR A 83 11.50 -14.86 -0.46
C THR A 83 12.53 -13.99 0.27
N TYR A 84 12.14 -13.20 1.27
CA TYR A 84 13.07 -12.33 1.99
C TYR A 84 14.03 -13.15 2.85
N THR A 85 15.31 -12.78 2.84
CA THR A 85 16.36 -13.51 3.56
C THR A 85 16.26 -13.39 5.08
N THR A 86 15.79 -12.22 5.57
CA THR A 86 15.75 -11.92 7.01
C THR A 86 14.43 -11.24 7.38
N PRO A 87 13.28 -11.90 7.23
CA PRO A 87 11.98 -11.29 7.50
C PRO A 87 11.75 -10.94 8.99
N SER A 88 12.55 -11.50 9.90
CA SER A 88 12.49 -11.21 11.34
C SER A 88 12.99 -9.81 11.72
N ASP A 89 13.63 -9.09 10.80
CA ASP A 89 14.07 -7.70 10.97
C ASP A 89 12.95 -6.69 10.72
N ALA A 90 11.77 -7.16 10.38
CA ALA A 90 10.63 -6.30 10.06
C ALA A 90 10.23 -5.43 11.25
N VAL A 91 9.99 -4.15 10.95
CA VAL A 91 9.49 -3.14 11.88
C VAL A 91 8.16 -2.62 11.39
N GLY A 92 7.17 -2.55 12.29
CA GLY A 92 5.83 -2.09 11.92
C GLY A 92 5.25 -1.11 12.92
N PHE A 93 4.42 -0.21 12.43
CA PHE A 93 3.63 0.69 13.25
C PHE A 93 2.29 0.98 12.60
N GLY A 94 1.28 1.19 13.43
CA GLY A 94 -0.06 1.57 12.97
C GLY A 94 -0.34 3.03 13.32
N TYR A 95 -1.12 3.69 12.47
CA TYR A 95 -1.57 5.05 12.67
C TYR A 95 -2.95 5.28 12.06
N THR A 96 -3.59 6.37 12.48
CA THR A 96 -4.87 6.80 11.92
C THR A 96 -4.71 8.21 11.37
N MET A 97 -5.16 8.43 10.15
CA MET A 97 -5.12 9.73 9.48
C MET A 97 -6.41 9.94 8.70
N ASN A 98 -7.08 11.08 8.90
CA ASN A 98 -8.37 11.40 8.25
C ASN A 98 -9.45 10.31 8.44
N GLY A 99 -9.48 9.65 9.60
CA GLY A 99 -10.45 8.59 9.91
C GLY A 99 -10.12 7.21 9.32
N MET A 100 -9.07 7.10 8.52
CA MET A 100 -8.59 5.84 7.97
C MET A 100 -7.46 5.28 8.84
N SER A 101 -7.46 3.98 9.06
CA SER A 101 -6.43 3.29 9.85
C SER A 101 -5.45 2.56 8.94
N PHE A 102 -4.18 2.81 9.18
CA PHE A 102 -3.07 2.28 8.40
C PHE A 102 -2.14 1.44 9.26
N TYR A 103 -1.54 0.44 8.64
CA TYR A 103 -0.43 -0.32 9.21
C TYR A 103 0.72 -0.34 8.21
N GLN A 104 1.85 0.22 8.62
CA GLN A 104 3.08 0.19 7.83
C GLN A 104 4.00 -0.90 8.36
N ILE A 105 4.62 -1.66 7.45
CA ILE A 105 5.65 -2.65 7.78
C ILE A 105 6.83 -2.50 6.83
N SER A 106 8.03 -2.37 7.40
CA SER A 106 9.29 -2.22 6.66
C SER A 106 10.20 -3.41 6.93
N PHE A 107 10.63 -4.07 5.87
CA PHE A 107 11.62 -5.15 5.89
C PHE A 107 12.98 -4.53 5.60
N GLN A 108 13.85 -4.48 6.61
CA GLN A 108 15.08 -3.69 6.54
C GLN A 108 16.09 -4.28 5.55
N ALA A 109 16.40 -5.57 5.68
CA ALA A 109 17.34 -6.26 4.79
C ALA A 109 16.83 -6.37 3.35
N ALA A 110 15.52 -6.53 3.15
CA ALA A 110 14.91 -6.55 1.83
C ALA A 110 14.80 -5.15 1.21
N GLY A 111 14.90 -4.07 2.02
CA GLY A 111 14.77 -2.70 1.55
C GLY A 111 13.37 -2.37 1.03
N VAL A 112 12.31 -2.89 1.63
CA VAL A 112 10.92 -2.74 1.17
C VAL A 112 10.03 -2.27 2.30
N THR A 113 9.10 -1.36 1.99
CA THR A 113 8.07 -0.91 2.93
C THR A 113 6.70 -1.13 2.31
N TRP A 114 5.80 -1.78 3.06
CA TRP A 114 4.42 -2.00 2.69
C TRP A 114 3.50 -1.19 3.59
N LEU A 115 2.40 -0.71 3.02
CA LEU A 115 1.34 0.00 3.72
C LEU A 115 0.01 -0.73 3.48
N TYR A 116 -0.66 -1.06 4.56
CA TYR A 116 -2.00 -1.60 4.59
C TYR A 116 -3.00 -0.51 4.99
N GLU A 117 -4.11 -0.41 4.29
CA GLU A 117 -5.25 0.42 4.64
C GLU A 117 -6.43 -0.48 5.01
N SER A 118 -6.93 -0.32 6.24
CA SER A 118 -7.89 -1.29 6.82
C SER A 118 -9.31 -1.17 6.29
N GLY A 119 -9.71 0.00 5.78
CA GLY A 119 -11.07 0.23 5.29
C GLY A 119 -11.31 -0.41 3.93
N SER A 120 -10.32 -0.34 3.04
CA SER A 120 -10.36 -0.94 1.69
C SER A 120 -9.73 -2.32 1.63
N ASN A 121 -9.09 -2.78 2.71
CA ASN A 121 -8.25 -3.99 2.74
C ASN A 121 -7.18 -4.02 1.64
N SER A 122 -6.63 -2.85 1.31
CA SER A 122 -5.67 -2.70 0.22
C SER A 122 -4.24 -2.57 0.73
N TRP A 123 -3.32 -3.08 -0.08
CA TRP A 123 -1.90 -2.97 0.15
C TRP A 123 -1.23 -2.11 -0.91
N SER A 124 -0.29 -1.29 -0.50
CA SER A 124 0.56 -0.50 -1.39
C SER A 124 2.00 -0.53 -0.92
N GLN A 125 2.93 -0.34 -1.86
CA GLN A 125 4.34 -0.22 -1.54
C GLN A 125 4.70 1.25 -1.35
N LEU A 126 5.40 1.58 -0.26
CA LEU A 126 5.92 2.91 -0.02
C LEU A 126 7.42 2.96 -0.35
N ARG A 127 7.83 4.03 -1.03
CA ARG A 127 9.22 4.33 -1.34
C ARG A 127 9.50 5.82 -1.13
N GLY A 128 10.67 6.17 -0.62
CA GLY A 128 11.19 7.52 -0.71
C GLY A 128 11.68 7.83 -2.13
N TRP A 129 11.87 9.09 -2.45
CA TRP A 129 12.39 9.52 -3.75
C TRP A 129 13.78 8.91 -4.01
N ASN A 130 13.93 8.22 -5.15
CA ASN A 130 15.13 7.46 -5.51
C ASN A 130 15.57 6.40 -4.47
N MET A 131 14.63 5.89 -3.68
CA MET A 131 14.88 4.85 -2.68
C MET A 131 14.05 3.60 -2.97
N THR A 132 14.50 2.47 -2.44
CA THR A 132 13.75 1.20 -2.53
C THR A 132 12.72 1.07 -1.42
N ARG A 133 12.97 1.63 -0.22
CA ARG A 133 12.06 1.66 0.92
C ARG A 133 11.73 3.10 1.35
N HIS A 134 10.66 3.25 2.10
CA HIS A 134 10.29 4.54 2.70
C HIS A 134 11.24 4.90 3.86
N VAL A 135 11.46 6.20 4.09
CA VAL A 135 12.36 6.71 5.14
C VAL A 135 11.87 6.41 6.55
N SER A 136 10.56 6.33 6.76
CA SER A 136 9.97 6.10 8.08
C SER A 136 10.34 4.74 8.63
N HIS A 137 10.79 4.73 9.89
CA HIS A 137 11.23 3.53 10.59
C HIS A 137 10.32 3.18 11.76
N TRP A 138 10.15 4.12 12.68
CA TRP A 138 9.25 4.04 13.82
C TRP A 138 8.25 5.18 13.77
N GLY A 139 7.08 4.97 14.36
CA GLY A 139 6.06 6.01 14.46
C GLY A 139 5.37 6.00 15.81
N CYS A 140 5.01 7.20 16.27
CA CYS A 140 4.21 7.38 17.48
C CYS A 140 3.28 8.58 17.35
N ALA A 141 2.13 8.50 18.02
CA ALA A 141 1.23 9.64 18.16
C ALA A 141 1.74 10.56 19.31
N PHE A 142 1.86 11.84 19.01
CA PHE A 142 2.23 12.87 19.97
C PHE A 142 1.54 14.19 19.63
N ASP A 143 0.91 14.79 20.60
CA ASP A 143 0.21 16.09 20.46
C ASP A 143 -0.67 16.19 19.19
N LYS A 144 -1.58 15.23 19.03
CA LYS A 144 -2.51 15.13 17.87
C LYS A 144 -1.84 14.99 16.51
N LYS A 145 -0.53 14.77 16.46
CA LYS A 145 0.27 14.51 15.27
C LYS A 145 0.75 13.08 15.29
N PHE A 146 1.02 12.51 14.13
CA PHE A 146 1.74 11.26 14.03
C PHE A 146 3.15 11.54 13.56
N ILE A 147 4.13 11.23 14.42
CA ILE A 147 5.55 11.49 14.19
C ILE A 147 6.21 10.18 13.78
N VAL A 148 7.05 10.24 12.76
CA VAL A 148 7.87 9.12 12.29
C VAL A 148 9.34 9.47 12.34
N SER A 149 10.20 8.50 12.66
CA SER A 149 11.64 8.65 12.62
C SER A 149 12.20 8.23 11.27
N ASP A 150 13.26 8.89 10.85
CA ASP A 150 14.07 8.51 9.70
C ASP A 150 15.09 7.44 10.10
N TYR A 151 15.26 6.40 9.26
CA TYR A 151 16.23 5.35 9.53
C TYR A 151 17.67 5.72 9.13
N GLN A 152 17.85 6.78 8.33
CA GLN A 152 19.17 7.22 7.83
C GLN A 152 19.75 8.37 8.61
N THR A 153 18.94 9.37 8.94
CA THR A 153 19.43 10.66 9.44
C THR A 153 19.08 10.92 10.90
N GLY A 154 18.19 10.13 11.50
CA GLY A 154 17.68 10.37 12.84
C GLY A 154 16.75 11.59 12.96
N GLN A 155 16.36 12.19 11.85
CA GLN A 155 15.35 13.26 11.82
C GLN A 155 13.96 12.70 12.15
N LEU A 156 13.09 13.58 12.63
CA LEU A 156 11.70 13.29 12.90
C LEU A 156 10.81 14.07 11.92
N TYR A 157 9.83 13.38 11.34
CA TYR A 157 8.85 13.96 10.44
C TYR A 157 7.45 13.80 10.99
N VAL A 158 6.58 14.73 10.63
CA VAL A 158 5.13 14.62 10.88
C VAL A 158 4.46 14.11 9.61
N LEU A 159 3.65 13.06 9.73
CA LEU A 159 2.77 12.64 8.64
C LEU A 159 1.58 13.61 8.56
N ASP A 160 1.41 14.25 7.41
CA ASP A 160 0.32 15.19 7.15
C ASP A 160 -0.30 14.89 5.78
N ALA A 161 -1.61 14.64 5.76
CA ALA A 161 -2.35 14.34 4.54
C ALA A 161 -2.46 15.52 3.56
N ASN A 162 -2.16 16.73 4.00
CA ASN A 162 -2.20 17.94 3.16
C ASN A 162 -0.82 18.29 2.57
N VAL A 163 0.21 17.52 2.90
CA VAL A 163 1.56 17.68 2.34
C VAL A 163 1.76 16.63 1.26
N PHE A 164 2.06 17.07 0.04
CA PHE A 164 2.20 16.22 -1.15
C PHE A 164 3.65 16.07 -1.60
N THR A 165 4.59 16.33 -0.69
CA THR A 165 6.03 16.10 -0.86
C THR A 165 6.57 15.28 0.31
N ASP A 166 7.59 14.48 0.06
CA ASP A 166 8.32 13.73 1.08
C ASP A 166 9.62 14.50 1.41
N ASN A 167 9.60 15.27 2.50
CA ASN A 167 10.71 16.17 2.88
C ASN A 167 11.18 17.06 1.72
N GLY A 168 10.24 17.67 0.98
CA GLY A 168 10.53 18.51 -0.19
C GLY A 168 10.77 17.74 -1.49
N ASN A 169 10.93 16.43 -1.45
CA ASN A 169 11.07 15.59 -2.63
C ASN A 169 9.69 15.20 -3.21
N PRO A 170 9.60 14.92 -4.52
CA PRO A 170 8.37 14.43 -5.11
C PRO A 170 7.92 13.11 -4.52
N ILE A 171 6.62 12.94 -4.29
CA ILE A 171 6.02 11.64 -4.03
C ILE A 171 5.60 11.02 -5.35
N GLU A 172 6.22 9.92 -5.72
CA GLU A 172 5.83 9.13 -6.88
C GLU A 172 4.62 8.28 -6.55
N ARG A 173 3.49 8.57 -7.22
CA ARG A 173 2.26 7.81 -7.11
C ARG A 173 2.07 7.02 -8.39
N GLU A 174 2.12 5.71 -8.27
CA GLU A 174 2.00 4.79 -9.41
C GLU A 174 0.91 3.76 -9.13
N ILE A 175 0.07 3.51 -10.13
CA ILE A 175 -0.90 2.42 -10.12
C ILE A 175 -0.79 1.65 -11.43
N THR A 176 -0.66 0.33 -11.32
CA THR A 176 -0.69 -0.57 -12.46
C THR A 176 -2.02 -1.31 -12.44
N GLY A 177 -2.76 -1.22 -13.54
CA GLY A 177 -4.03 -1.93 -13.70
C GLY A 177 -3.84 -3.42 -13.91
N THR A 178 -4.94 -4.16 -13.85
CA THR A 178 -5.01 -5.56 -14.22
C THR A 178 -4.93 -5.73 -15.73
N HIS A 179 -4.74 -6.97 -16.21
CA HIS A 179 -4.77 -7.31 -17.61
C HIS A 179 -6.14 -6.99 -18.22
N ALA A 180 -6.14 -6.29 -19.34
CA ALA A 180 -7.35 -6.00 -20.14
C ALA A 180 -7.24 -6.69 -21.49
N PHE A 181 -8.15 -7.60 -21.74
CA PHE A 181 -8.21 -8.40 -22.98
C PHE A 181 -9.66 -8.71 -23.35
N ALA A 182 -9.92 -9.02 -24.61
CA ALA A 182 -11.21 -9.56 -25.05
C ALA A 182 -11.40 -11.01 -24.57
N GLN A 183 -12.63 -11.43 -24.29
CA GLN A 183 -12.93 -12.81 -23.88
C GLN A 183 -12.48 -13.84 -24.92
N SER A 184 -12.58 -13.50 -26.21
CA SER A 184 -12.11 -14.30 -27.33
C SER A 184 -10.59 -14.43 -27.43
N ARG A 185 -9.84 -13.61 -26.66
CA ARG A 185 -8.37 -13.45 -26.81
C ARG A 185 -7.93 -12.96 -28.20
N ASN A 186 -8.85 -12.42 -28.99
CA ASN A 186 -8.55 -11.77 -30.25
C ASN A 186 -7.82 -10.45 -30.04
N GLN A 187 -7.24 -9.96 -31.12
CA GLN A 187 -6.61 -8.65 -31.12
C GLN A 187 -7.65 -7.55 -30.90
N THR A 188 -7.33 -6.60 -30.04
CA THR A 188 -8.21 -5.47 -29.73
C THR A 188 -7.49 -4.16 -30.05
N THR A 189 -8.27 -3.17 -30.49
CA THR A 189 -7.81 -1.79 -30.66
C THR A 189 -8.39 -0.92 -29.57
N ILE A 190 -7.56 -0.14 -28.90
CA ILE A 190 -8.03 0.89 -27.97
C ILE A 190 -7.94 2.25 -28.66
N ARG A 191 -9.13 2.80 -28.96
CA ARG A 191 -9.23 4.12 -29.61
C ARG A 191 -9.01 5.24 -28.61
N ARG A 192 -9.49 5.08 -27.37
CA ARG A 192 -9.43 6.06 -26.33
C ARG A 192 -9.36 5.39 -24.95
N LEU A 193 -8.49 5.90 -24.10
CA LEU A 193 -8.47 5.68 -22.65
C LEU A 193 -8.75 7.01 -21.98
N ARG A 194 -9.74 7.07 -21.13
CA ARG A 194 -10.08 8.23 -20.33
C ARG A 194 -9.99 7.86 -18.86
N VAL A 195 -9.36 8.72 -18.09
CA VAL A 195 -9.30 8.62 -16.63
C VAL A 195 -10.05 9.83 -16.06
N ASP A 196 -11.12 9.55 -15.35
CA ASP A 196 -11.89 10.56 -14.64
C ASP A 196 -11.20 10.83 -13.30
N ILE A 197 -10.93 12.09 -13.04
CA ILE A 197 -10.17 12.59 -11.89
C ILE A 197 -10.93 13.72 -11.21
N GLU A 198 -10.62 13.96 -9.92
CA GLU A 198 -11.01 15.21 -9.27
C GLU A 198 -10.15 16.34 -9.87
N GLY A 199 -10.73 17.16 -10.74
CA GLY A 199 -10.04 18.24 -11.43
C GLY A 199 -9.88 19.50 -10.59
N GLY A 200 -9.01 20.43 -11.04
CA GLY A 200 -8.88 21.76 -10.44
C GLY A 200 -8.04 21.81 -9.16
N LEU A 201 -7.24 20.80 -8.89
CA LEU A 201 -6.40 20.66 -7.69
C LEU A 201 -4.94 21.10 -7.91
N GLY A 202 -4.63 21.77 -9.01
CA GLY A 202 -3.30 22.32 -9.26
C GLY A 202 -2.89 23.37 -8.21
N ASN A 203 -1.59 23.56 -8.03
CA ASN A 203 -1.03 24.60 -7.17
C ASN A 203 -1.24 25.99 -7.75
N ILE A 204 -1.27 27.03 -6.91
CA ILE A 204 -1.40 28.43 -7.35
C ILE A 204 -0.17 28.84 -8.17
N SER A 205 1.02 28.36 -7.80
CA SER A 205 2.30 28.69 -8.43
C SER A 205 3.33 27.57 -8.25
N GLY A 206 4.38 27.58 -9.03
CA GLY A 206 5.48 26.63 -8.94
C GLY A 206 5.15 25.25 -9.51
N GLN A 207 5.86 24.23 -9.02
CA GLN A 207 5.63 22.85 -9.44
C GLN A 207 4.22 22.41 -9.06
N GLY A 208 3.52 21.75 -10.01
CA GLY A 208 2.13 21.36 -9.84
C GLY A 208 1.10 22.46 -10.19
N GLN A 209 1.49 23.61 -10.74
CA GLN A 209 0.56 24.61 -11.27
C GLN A 209 -0.29 24.05 -12.42
N ASN A 210 0.31 23.28 -13.30
CA ASN A 210 -0.38 22.50 -14.32
C ASN A 210 0.04 21.03 -14.19
N PRO A 211 -0.54 20.30 -13.21
CA PRO A 211 -0.09 18.96 -12.88
C PRO A 211 -0.36 17.99 -14.03
N GLN A 212 0.52 17.01 -14.17
CA GLN A 212 0.46 16.04 -15.25
C GLN A 212 0.33 14.61 -14.72
N ILE A 213 -0.35 13.78 -15.49
CA ILE A 213 -0.39 12.34 -15.33
C ILE A 213 0.24 11.68 -16.55
N SER A 214 1.06 10.70 -16.31
CA SER A 214 1.64 9.88 -17.37
C SER A 214 0.94 8.53 -17.47
N LEU A 215 0.73 8.08 -18.70
CA LEU A 215 0.29 6.75 -19.04
C LEU A 215 1.43 5.99 -19.69
N THR A 216 1.76 4.83 -19.19
CA THR A 216 2.66 3.87 -19.84
C THR A 216 1.86 2.60 -20.15
N ILE A 217 2.07 2.03 -21.34
CA ILE A 217 1.26 0.91 -21.83
C ILE A 217 2.18 -0.28 -22.11
N SER A 218 1.80 -1.41 -21.58
CA SER A 218 2.28 -2.71 -22.05
C SER A 218 1.27 -3.34 -22.98
N ARG A 219 1.74 -3.97 -24.06
CA ARG A 219 0.91 -4.68 -25.06
C ARG A 219 1.15 -6.19 -25.07
N ASP A 220 1.92 -6.67 -24.12
CA ASP A 220 2.40 -8.04 -23.98
C ASP A 220 2.22 -8.57 -22.55
N GLY A 221 1.17 -8.10 -21.87
CA GLY A 221 0.84 -8.56 -20.53
C GLY A 221 1.82 -8.11 -19.45
N GLY A 222 2.48 -6.96 -19.62
CA GLY A 222 3.37 -6.40 -18.60
C GLY A 222 4.85 -6.72 -18.78
N HIS A 223 5.23 -7.49 -19.81
CA HIS A 223 6.62 -7.87 -20.05
C HIS A 223 7.46 -6.70 -20.58
N THR A 224 6.93 -5.91 -21.53
CA THR A 224 7.61 -4.72 -22.01
C THR A 224 6.70 -3.48 -21.91
N TRP A 225 7.31 -2.33 -21.69
CA TRP A 225 6.62 -1.07 -21.49
C TRP A 225 6.99 -0.06 -22.57
N GLY A 226 5.97 0.59 -23.13
CA GLY A 226 6.14 1.65 -24.11
C GLY A 226 6.63 2.97 -23.52
N ALA A 227 6.72 3.99 -24.36
CA ALA A 227 7.04 5.35 -23.90
C ALA A 227 5.90 5.93 -23.04
N SER A 228 6.26 6.81 -22.13
CA SER A 228 5.32 7.53 -21.26
C SER A 228 4.59 8.61 -22.06
N LEU A 229 3.26 8.60 -21.98
CA LEU A 229 2.37 9.56 -22.63
C LEU A 229 1.80 10.51 -21.58
N LEU A 230 2.15 11.79 -21.64
CA LEU A 230 1.74 12.80 -20.69
C LEU A 230 0.42 13.46 -21.09
N THR A 231 -0.42 13.77 -20.11
CA THR A 231 -1.59 14.63 -20.24
C THR A 231 -1.82 15.44 -18.97
N SER A 232 -2.49 16.60 -19.10
CA SER A 232 -2.75 17.50 -17.96
C SER A 232 -3.88 16.95 -17.08
N LEU A 233 -3.70 17.12 -15.77
CA LEU A 233 -4.77 16.92 -14.77
C LEU A 233 -5.64 18.17 -14.57
N GLY A 234 -5.28 19.29 -15.20
CA GLY A 234 -5.93 20.60 -15.08
C GLY A 234 -5.30 21.47 -13.99
N ALA A 235 -5.11 22.73 -14.33
CA ALA A 235 -4.68 23.76 -13.39
C ALA A 235 -5.76 24.02 -12.32
N MET A 236 -5.42 24.81 -11.29
CA MET A 236 -6.39 25.25 -10.27
C MET A 236 -7.64 25.85 -10.93
N GLY A 237 -8.81 25.39 -10.50
CA GLY A 237 -10.11 25.82 -11.05
C GLY A 237 -10.51 25.12 -12.36
N GLY A 238 -9.65 24.29 -12.95
CA GLY A 238 -9.94 23.52 -14.14
C GLY A 238 -10.80 22.27 -13.88
N TYR A 239 -12.00 22.44 -13.34
CA TYR A 239 -12.88 21.34 -12.87
C TYR A 239 -13.42 20.43 -13.97
N LEU A 240 -13.35 20.84 -15.24
CA LEU A 240 -13.79 20.02 -16.38
C LEU A 240 -12.64 19.27 -17.06
N SER A 241 -11.45 19.33 -16.48
CA SER A 241 -10.29 18.63 -17.01
C SER A 241 -10.47 17.11 -16.94
N ARG A 242 -10.05 16.41 -17.99
CA ARG A 242 -10.07 14.96 -18.09
C ARG A 242 -8.74 14.47 -18.63
N ALA A 243 -8.18 13.47 -17.99
CA ALA A 243 -7.00 12.81 -18.54
C ALA A 243 -7.44 11.85 -19.66
N GLU A 244 -7.04 12.15 -20.90
CA GLU A 244 -7.45 11.35 -22.05
C GLU A 244 -6.27 11.11 -22.99
N TRP A 245 -6.16 9.87 -23.46
CA TRP A 245 -5.21 9.46 -24.49
C TRP A 245 -5.95 8.75 -25.62
N ARG A 246 -5.53 9.00 -26.84
CA ARG A 246 -6.17 8.48 -28.05
C ARG A 246 -5.18 7.70 -28.90
N LYS A 247 -5.71 6.79 -29.76
CA LYS A 247 -4.95 6.02 -30.74
C LYS A 247 -3.85 5.18 -30.10
N LEU A 248 -4.21 4.37 -29.10
CA LEU A 248 -3.26 3.59 -28.31
C LEU A 248 -2.71 2.36 -29.04
N GLY A 249 -3.25 2.05 -30.23
CA GLY A 249 -2.80 0.95 -31.06
C GLY A 249 -3.57 -0.35 -30.84
N MET A 250 -2.90 -1.48 -31.12
CA MET A 250 -3.49 -2.81 -31.07
C MET A 250 -2.67 -3.74 -30.16
N ALA A 251 -3.36 -4.61 -29.42
CA ALA A 251 -2.74 -5.69 -28.65
C ALA A 251 -3.78 -6.78 -28.34
N ARG A 252 -3.31 -7.92 -27.86
CA ARG A 252 -4.17 -8.98 -27.31
C ARG A 252 -4.30 -8.90 -25.79
N ASP A 253 -3.29 -8.34 -25.13
CA ASP A 253 -3.23 -8.21 -23.68
C ASP A 253 -2.64 -6.86 -23.31
N TRP A 254 -3.45 -6.03 -22.69
CA TRP A 254 -3.10 -4.68 -22.31
C TRP A 254 -2.88 -4.58 -20.81
N VAL A 255 -1.82 -3.91 -20.42
CA VAL A 255 -1.63 -3.45 -19.03
C VAL A 255 -1.31 -1.95 -19.05
N PHE A 256 -2.03 -1.20 -18.24
CA PHE A 256 -1.89 0.25 -18.12
C PHE A 256 -1.23 0.62 -16.82
N LYS A 257 -0.30 1.54 -16.88
CA LYS A 257 0.37 2.10 -15.72
C LYS A 257 0.19 3.61 -15.73
N LEU A 258 -0.41 4.13 -14.66
CA LEU A 258 -0.59 5.56 -14.44
C LEU A 258 0.40 6.04 -13.38
N ARG A 259 1.00 7.21 -13.59
CA ARG A 259 1.98 7.77 -12.66
C ARG A 259 1.82 9.29 -12.57
N VAL A 260 1.87 9.80 -11.33
CA VAL A 260 1.88 11.24 -11.02
C VAL A 260 3.01 11.53 -10.04
N THR A 261 3.80 12.56 -10.34
CA THR A 261 4.92 13.02 -9.50
C THR A 261 4.74 14.44 -8.99
N ASP A 262 3.80 15.21 -9.58
CA ASP A 262 3.56 16.58 -9.14
C ASP A 262 3.02 16.65 -7.70
N PRO A 263 3.45 17.65 -6.91
CA PRO A 263 3.09 17.78 -5.50
C PRO A 263 1.67 18.37 -5.33
N VAL A 264 0.68 17.63 -5.81
CA VAL A 264 -0.74 17.99 -5.72
C VAL A 264 -1.56 16.83 -5.18
N LYS A 265 -2.74 17.11 -4.66
CA LYS A 265 -3.72 16.06 -4.36
C LYS A 265 -4.14 15.39 -5.68
N VAL A 266 -4.17 14.07 -5.70
CA VAL A 266 -4.62 13.28 -6.86
C VAL A 266 -5.70 12.31 -6.40
N VAL A 267 -6.87 12.38 -7.04
CA VAL A 267 -7.96 11.44 -6.84
C VAL A 267 -8.38 10.90 -8.19
N ILE A 268 -8.18 9.62 -8.40
CA ILE A 268 -8.66 8.89 -9.58
C ILE A 268 -10.00 8.28 -9.22
N ILE A 269 -11.03 8.58 -10.00
CA ILE A 269 -12.40 8.12 -9.77
C ILE A 269 -12.67 6.86 -10.59
N SER A 270 -12.33 6.90 -11.87
CA SER A 270 -12.54 5.77 -12.78
C SER A 270 -11.58 5.82 -13.97
N ALA A 271 -11.40 4.69 -14.63
CA ALA A 271 -10.71 4.59 -15.91
C ALA A 271 -11.60 3.84 -16.90
N ILE A 272 -11.83 4.44 -18.07
CA ILE A 272 -12.71 3.90 -19.12
C ILE A 272 -11.92 3.79 -20.41
N ALA A 273 -11.89 2.59 -20.97
CA ALA A 273 -11.28 2.31 -22.27
C ALA A 273 -12.35 2.01 -23.34
N GLU A 274 -12.24 2.66 -24.49
CA GLU A 274 -13.02 2.32 -25.67
C GLU A 274 -12.29 1.25 -26.48
N ILE A 275 -12.74 0.00 -26.32
CA ILE A 275 -12.12 -1.18 -26.91
C ILE A 275 -12.96 -1.63 -28.10
N THR A 276 -12.32 -1.91 -29.23
CA THR A 276 -12.92 -2.55 -30.41
C THR A 276 -12.16 -3.84 -30.67
N GLU A 277 -12.87 -4.95 -30.68
CA GLU A 277 -12.34 -6.24 -31.06
C GLU A 277 -12.22 -6.31 -32.59
N LEU A 278 -11.12 -6.87 -33.07
CA LEU A 278 -10.90 -7.12 -34.48
C LEU A 278 -11.36 -8.53 -34.78
N GLU A 279 -12.24 -8.65 -35.81
CA GLU A 279 -12.59 -9.95 -36.37
C GLU A 279 -11.35 -10.56 -37.01
N SER A 280 -11.03 -11.80 -36.64
CA SER A 280 -9.87 -12.55 -37.16
C SER A 280 -10.14 -13.10 -38.57
#